data_c22d3dd4f22228d01a79a5ea4e750b2f
#
_entry.id   c22d3dd4f22228d01a79a5ea4e750b2f
#
_cell.length_a   1.000
_cell.length_b   1.000
_cell.length_c   1.000
_cell.angle_alpha   90.00
_cell.angle_beta   90.00
_cell.angle_gamma   90.00
#
_symmetry.space_group_name_H-M   'P 1'
#
loop_
_entity.id
_entity.type
_entity.pdbx_description
1 polymer ?
#
loop_
_entity_poly.entity_id
_entity_poly.type
_entity_poly.pdbx_seq_one_letter_code
_entity_poly.pdbx_strand_id
1 'polypeptide(L)' 'MKITQVKSSIGANPKQRGALRSLGLGKIGKTVERPDDPTVKGAVDSVRHLVKVDH' A
#
# COMPACT_ATOMS: atom_id res chain seq x y z
N MET A 1 6.14 -10.23 -1.14
CA MET A 1 4.86 -9.94 -1.77
C MET A 1 4.98 -8.66 -2.59
N LYS A 2 4.31 -8.63 -3.71
CA LYS A 2 4.35 -7.49 -4.62
C LYS A 2 3.08 -6.68 -4.44
N ILE A 3 3.25 -5.38 -4.22
CA ILE A 3 2.13 -4.48 -3.92
C ILE A 3 2.09 -3.40 -4.98
N THR A 4 0.95 -3.27 -5.65
CA THR A 4 0.74 -2.26 -6.69
C THR A 4 -0.38 -1.33 -6.28
N GLN A 5 -0.14 -0.03 -6.31
CA GLN A 5 -1.18 0.94 -6.03
C GLN A 5 -2.09 1.07 -7.26
N VAL A 6 -3.36 0.78 -7.08
CA VAL A 6 -4.34 0.80 -8.17
C VAL A 6 -5.30 1.99 -8.08
N LYS A 7 -5.35 2.66 -6.94
CA LYS A 7 -6.18 3.85 -6.75
C LYS A 7 -5.37 4.98 -6.16
N SER A 8 -5.81 6.21 -6.45
CA SER A 8 -5.16 7.41 -5.93
C SER A 8 -5.27 7.50 -4.41
N SER A 9 -4.25 8.09 -3.78
CA SER A 9 -4.30 8.41 -2.36
C SER A 9 -5.13 9.68 -2.08
N ILE A 10 -5.59 10.36 -3.12
CA ILE A 10 -6.47 11.52 -2.96
C ILE A 10 -7.77 11.03 -2.34
N GLY A 11 -8.18 11.65 -1.23
CA GLY A 11 -9.35 11.20 -0.50
C GLY A 11 -9.08 10.14 0.57
N ALA A 12 -7.87 9.57 0.59
CA ALA A 12 -7.49 8.69 1.67
C ALA A 12 -7.25 9.51 2.94
N ASN A 13 -7.57 8.92 4.10
CA ASN A 13 -7.31 9.61 5.35
C ASN A 13 -5.79 9.62 5.65
N PRO A 14 -5.33 10.46 6.61
CA PRO A 14 -3.90 10.57 6.91
C PRO A 14 -3.25 9.25 7.31
N LYS A 15 -3.98 8.38 7.98
CA LYS A 15 -3.49 7.08 8.39
C LYS A 15 -3.22 6.19 7.17
N GLN A 16 -4.12 6.20 6.20
CA GLN A 16 -3.96 5.43 4.98
C GLN A 16 -2.80 5.96 4.14
N ARG A 17 -2.67 7.27 4.05
CA ARG A 17 -1.53 7.89 3.36
C ARG A 17 -0.22 7.51 4.02
N GLY A 18 -0.18 7.50 5.33
CA GLY A 18 0.99 7.08 6.09
C GLY A 18 1.37 5.63 5.79
N ALA A 19 0.37 4.74 5.72
CA ALA A 19 0.60 3.35 5.38
C ALA A 19 1.18 3.20 3.96
N LEU A 20 0.63 3.92 2.98
CA LEU A 20 1.15 3.91 1.62
C LEU A 20 2.59 4.40 1.58
N ARG A 21 2.89 5.46 2.32
CA ARG A 21 4.24 6.02 2.40
C ARG A 21 5.22 5.02 3.01
N SER A 22 4.79 4.32 4.06
CA SER A 22 5.62 3.29 4.70
C SER A 22 5.93 2.15 3.75
N LEU A 23 5.01 1.83 2.85
CA LEU A 23 5.21 0.79 1.85
C LEU A 23 6.06 1.27 0.67
N GLY A 24 6.29 2.58 0.56
CA GLY A 24 7.01 3.14 -0.57
C GLY A 24 6.12 3.46 -1.75
N LEU A 25 4.81 3.46 -1.54
CA LEU A 25 3.83 3.80 -2.56
C LEU A 25 3.44 5.28 -2.43
N GLY A 26 2.78 5.80 -3.42
CA GLY A 26 2.34 7.18 -3.41
C GLY A 26 1.76 7.60 -4.74
N LYS A 27 1.95 6.78 -5.77
CA LYS A 27 1.45 7.06 -7.12
C LYS A 27 0.71 5.84 -7.65
N ILE A 28 -0.34 6.08 -8.41
CA ILE A 28 -1.07 5.02 -9.09
C ILE A 28 -0.12 4.31 -10.05
N GLY A 29 -0.19 2.99 -10.06
CA GLY A 29 0.62 2.17 -10.93
C GLY A 29 2.00 1.83 -10.40
N LYS A 30 2.40 2.43 -9.28
CA LYS A 30 3.68 2.11 -8.68
C LYS A 30 3.61 0.73 -8.03
N THR A 31 4.61 -0.09 -8.29
CA THR A 31 4.73 -1.42 -7.73
C THR A 31 5.96 -1.49 -6.85
N VAL A 32 5.83 -2.09 -5.68
CA VAL A 32 6.94 -2.34 -4.77
C VAL A 32 6.91 -3.78 -4.32
N GLU A 33 8.07 -4.30 -3.96
CA GLU A 33 8.17 -5.63 -3.38
C GLU A 33 8.58 -5.48 -1.92
N ARG A 34 7.84 -6.11 -1.03
CA ARG A 34 8.07 -6.04 0.41
C ARG A 34 8.04 -7.46 1.01
N PRO A 35 8.80 -7.68 2.09
CA PRO A 35 8.74 -8.98 2.76
C PRO A 35 7.37 -9.21 3.36
N ASP A 36 7.03 -10.49 3.53
CA ASP A 36 5.77 -10.90 4.10
C ASP A 36 5.91 -10.94 5.62
N ASP A 37 5.92 -9.78 6.26
CA ASP A 37 6.00 -9.69 7.71
C ASP A 37 4.76 -9.00 8.28
N PRO A 38 4.52 -9.13 9.61
CA PRO A 38 3.32 -8.57 10.23
C PRO A 38 3.19 -7.06 10.07
N THR A 39 4.30 -6.32 10.08
CA THR A 39 4.29 -4.87 9.92
C THR A 39 3.80 -4.49 8.52
N VAL A 40 4.34 -5.15 7.50
CA VAL A 40 3.94 -4.93 6.12
C VAL A 40 2.48 -5.33 5.92
N LYS A 41 2.08 -6.47 6.45
CA LYS A 41 0.69 -6.93 6.35
C LYS A 41 -0.28 -5.93 6.97
N GLY A 42 0.06 -5.37 8.13
CA GLY A 42 -0.76 -4.36 8.78
C GLY A 42 -0.93 -3.11 7.94
N ALA A 43 0.16 -2.63 7.35
CA ALA A 43 0.12 -1.46 6.48
C ALA A 43 -0.71 -1.74 5.22
N VAL A 44 -0.53 -2.90 4.61
CA VAL A 44 -1.29 -3.30 3.41
C VAL A 44 -2.78 -3.43 3.75
N ASP A 45 -3.09 -4.02 4.89
CA ASP A 45 -4.47 -4.22 5.30
C ASP A 45 -5.21 -2.88 5.47
N SER A 46 -4.50 -1.86 5.94
CA SER A 46 -5.06 -0.51 6.09
C SER A 46 -5.42 0.13 4.75
N VAL A 47 -4.74 -0.25 3.69
CA VAL A 47 -4.92 0.36 2.36
C VAL A 47 -5.27 -0.65 1.27
N ARG A 48 -5.71 -1.84 1.65
CA ARG A 48 -5.97 -2.91 0.68
C ARG A 48 -6.99 -2.54 -0.39
N HIS A 49 -7.87 -1.59 -0.10
CA HIS A 49 -8.84 -1.09 -1.08
C HIS A 49 -8.21 -0.14 -2.10
N LEU A 50 -6.97 0.28 -1.86
CA LEU A 50 -6.22 1.18 -2.74
C LEU A 50 -5.12 0.45 -3.50
N VAL A 51 -4.79 -0.77 -3.11
CA VAL A 51 -3.68 -1.52 -3.67
C VAL A 51 -4.11 -2.93 -4.04
N LYS A 52 -3.32 -3.53 -4.92
CA LYS A 52 -3.46 -4.94 -5.26
C LYS A 52 -2.21 -5.66 -4.79
N VAL A 53 -2.41 -6.75 -4.08
CA VAL A 53 -1.30 -7.56 -3.57
C VAL A 53 -1.19 -8.82 -4.39
N ASP A 54 0.02 -9.10 -4.83
CA ASP A 54 0.33 -10.31 -5.57
C ASP A 54 1.33 -11.12 -4.73
N HIS A 55 0.93 -12.30 -4.36
CA HIS A 55 1.78 -13.21 -3.58
C HIS A 55 2.66 -14.06 -4.51
#